data_b604682cff1fb8de4f85d66e3827700d
#
_entry.id   b604682cff1fb8de4f85d66e3827700d
#
_cell.length_a   1.000
_cell.length_b   1.000
_cell.length_c   1.000
_cell.angle_alpha   90.00
_cell.angle_beta   90.00
_cell.angle_gamma   90.00
#
_symmetry.space_group_name_H-M   'P 1'
#
loop_
_entity.id
_entity.type
_entity.pdbx_description
1 polymer ?
#
loop_
_entity_poly.entity_id
_entity_poly.type
_entity_poly.pdbx_seq_one_letter_code
_entity_poly.pdbx_strand_id
1 'polypeptide(L)'
;MDGTYEGDLMAAAGVDWTIGREGRAEFGESYAGKRYPKPKMDINGFDEQGKLLPLVTTRDAGPDEAGDKNIMTYSFRLCLTRDPAKMIPLTKPRNYDSTRFELARRALRTGAKVGFDLYPLPGGKIDGNNSIGGQLSLGLVGGCNAWHSADEAGRGKIWEEHKQYTLEFLHFLRTDLGVPAKVRKEFEDLGFCKDEFAETGHFSPALYVRESRRMKGMYVLSQKDIINSPEKDDPIAISSFPIDSHDCQRVALKDGGVINEGTIFPVRVPGSKVGYAYHVPYRAILPEATQCTNLIVPVALSCTHVAMSSLRIEGAWMIIGQGAGVAAALAARQNVAVQKLPYLELRERLLAHGQVLVLPDAPAKKSTKETSLIPAKTSPGIVLNDAYAKLAGELVHSKHFKSFVADGCIVDASGAIGKPSANGNRTFSSFSVRSLGRNPDHYRIGLDYPSQR
;
A
#
# COMPACT_ATOMS: atom_id res chain seq x y z
N MET A 1 24.53 11.38 10.59
CA MET A 1 23.16 11.00 10.18
C MET A 1 23.24 9.90 9.13
N ASP A 2 22.32 8.93 9.19
CA ASP A 2 22.09 7.97 8.11
C ASP A 2 20.78 8.31 7.41
N GLY A 3 20.85 8.94 6.25
CA GLY A 3 19.71 9.29 5.42
C GLY A 3 19.47 8.31 4.26
N THR A 4 20.08 7.12 4.30
CA THR A 4 19.90 6.09 3.28
C THR A 4 18.61 5.31 3.50
N TYR A 5 18.05 4.77 2.43
CA TYR A 5 16.89 3.86 2.52
C TYR A 5 17.27 2.53 3.16
N GLU A 6 18.53 2.15 3.06
CA GLU A 6 19.06 0.85 3.48
C GLU A 6 19.43 0.79 4.97
N GLY A 7 19.77 1.92 5.58
CA GLY A 7 20.29 1.98 6.95
C GLY A 7 21.65 1.31 7.09
N ASP A 8 22.54 1.47 6.10
CA ASP A 8 23.83 0.81 6.09
C ASP A 8 24.79 1.36 7.16
N LEU A 9 24.83 2.69 7.34
CA LEU A 9 25.63 3.31 8.40
C LEU A 9 25.10 2.93 9.79
N MET A 10 23.78 2.88 9.94
CA MET A 10 23.13 2.44 11.18
C MET A 10 23.56 1.01 11.56
N ALA A 11 23.49 0.08 10.59
CA ALA A 11 23.91 -1.30 10.80
C ALA A 11 25.42 -1.42 11.09
N ALA A 12 26.25 -0.67 10.36
CA ALA A 12 27.71 -0.63 10.57
C ALA A 12 28.10 -0.02 11.93
N ALA A 13 27.28 0.88 12.46
CA ALA A 13 27.47 1.46 13.80
C ALA A 13 27.04 0.51 14.95
N GLY A 14 26.58 -0.70 14.65
CA GLY A 14 26.15 -1.68 15.65
C GLY A 14 24.78 -1.39 16.27
N VAL A 15 23.96 -0.55 15.63
CA VAL A 15 22.60 -0.27 16.09
C VAL A 15 21.67 -1.41 15.68
N ASP A 16 20.83 -1.86 16.59
CA ASP A 16 19.85 -2.91 16.34
C ASP A 16 18.80 -2.50 15.29
N TRP A 17 18.45 -3.44 14.45
CA TRP A 17 17.46 -3.24 13.38
C TRP A 17 16.60 -4.49 13.12
N THR A 18 15.54 -4.31 12.39
CA THR A 18 14.67 -5.37 11.92
C THR A 18 14.45 -5.25 10.41
N ILE A 19 13.90 -6.31 9.81
CA ILE A 19 13.48 -6.37 8.41
C ILE A 19 12.25 -7.23 8.25
N GLY A 20 11.49 -7.00 7.18
CA GLY A 20 10.28 -7.75 6.90
C GLY A 20 9.10 -7.26 7.73
N ARG A 21 8.21 -8.14 8.08
CA ARG A 21 6.92 -7.79 8.69
C ARG A 21 6.79 -8.37 10.07
N GLU A 22 6.19 -7.61 10.96
CA GLU A 22 5.82 -8.04 12.31
C GLU A 22 4.58 -8.96 12.25
N GLY A 23 4.50 -9.88 13.21
CA GLY A 23 3.26 -10.62 13.49
C GLY A 23 2.23 -9.72 14.19
N ARG A 24 0.94 -10.07 14.08
CA ARG A 24 -0.14 -9.25 14.66
C ARG A 24 -0.02 -9.05 16.16
N ALA A 25 0.46 -10.06 16.88
CA ALA A 25 0.60 -10.02 18.33
C ALA A 25 1.71 -9.07 18.82
N GLU A 26 2.74 -8.80 18.00
CA GLU A 26 3.92 -8.06 18.45
C GLU A 26 3.59 -6.61 18.86
N PHE A 27 2.78 -5.91 18.06
CA PHE A 27 2.34 -4.54 18.33
C PHE A 27 0.82 -4.41 18.41
N GLY A 28 0.07 -5.50 18.22
CA GLY A 28 -1.40 -5.51 18.17
C GLY A 28 -1.94 -4.71 17.00
N GLU A 29 -1.30 -4.81 15.85
CA GLU A 29 -1.66 -4.11 14.62
C GLU A 29 -2.60 -4.95 13.75
N SER A 30 -3.77 -4.40 13.39
CA SER A 30 -4.76 -5.11 12.57
C SER A 30 -4.33 -5.32 11.12
N TYR A 31 -3.36 -4.54 10.63
CA TYR A 31 -2.81 -4.67 9.29
C TYR A 31 -1.49 -5.46 9.24
N ALA A 32 -0.93 -5.88 10.37
CA ALA A 32 0.25 -6.76 10.42
C ALA A 32 -0.09 -8.21 10.05
N GLY A 33 0.94 -9.06 9.91
CA GLY A 33 0.81 -10.42 9.42
C GLY A 33 0.53 -10.50 7.91
N LYS A 34 -0.04 -11.62 7.46
CA LYS A 34 -0.35 -11.84 6.04
C LYS A 34 -1.62 -11.10 5.61
N ARG A 35 -1.60 -10.58 4.38
CA ARG A 35 -2.69 -9.76 3.83
C ARG A 35 -3.03 -10.21 2.41
N TYR A 36 -4.30 -10.56 2.18
CA TYR A 36 -4.81 -11.05 0.89
C TYR A 36 -5.95 -10.16 0.34
N PRO A 37 -5.73 -8.86 0.11
CA PRO A 37 -6.81 -7.96 -0.32
C PRO A 37 -7.17 -8.12 -1.79
N LYS A 38 -6.33 -8.78 -2.58
CA LYS A 38 -6.57 -9.05 -4.01
C LYS A 38 -7.27 -10.40 -4.17
N PRO A 39 -8.17 -10.54 -5.16
CA PRO A 39 -8.83 -11.82 -5.42
C PRO A 39 -7.81 -12.87 -5.86
N LYS A 40 -8.05 -14.12 -5.47
CA LYS A 40 -7.34 -15.29 -5.99
C LYS A 40 -7.52 -15.35 -7.51
N MET A 41 -6.43 -15.59 -8.22
CA MET A 41 -6.47 -15.96 -9.63
C MET A 41 -6.69 -17.47 -9.74
N ASP A 42 -7.74 -17.87 -10.46
CA ASP A 42 -8.05 -19.29 -10.66
C ASP A 42 -7.22 -19.85 -11.84
N ILE A 43 -5.93 -19.99 -11.58
CA ILE A 43 -4.92 -20.44 -12.55
C ILE A 43 -3.92 -21.38 -11.88
N ASN A 44 -3.38 -22.35 -12.62
CA ASN A 44 -2.30 -23.18 -12.12
C ASN A 44 -0.99 -22.37 -12.02
N GLY A 45 -0.39 -22.31 -10.83
CA GLY A 45 0.89 -21.66 -10.55
C GLY A 45 2.12 -22.52 -10.84
N PHE A 46 1.95 -23.70 -11.45
CA PHE A 46 3.01 -24.66 -11.74
C PHE A 46 3.12 -24.93 -13.25
N ASP A 47 4.32 -25.32 -13.67
CA ASP A 47 4.58 -25.89 -15.00
C ASP A 47 4.14 -27.36 -15.07
N GLU A 48 4.36 -27.99 -16.24
CA GLU A 48 4.03 -29.41 -16.49
C GLU A 48 4.83 -30.38 -15.61
N GLN A 49 5.98 -29.97 -15.12
CA GLN A 49 6.88 -30.74 -14.26
C GLN A 49 6.58 -30.49 -12.75
N GLY A 50 5.56 -29.70 -12.41
CA GLY A 50 5.20 -29.36 -11.03
C GLY A 50 6.16 -28.38 -10.36
N LYS A 51 7.01 -27.67 -11.11
CA LYS A 51 7.83 -26.56 -10.63
C LYS A 51 7.00 -25.28 -10.63
N LEU A 52 7.28 -24.37 -9.71
CA LEU A 52 6.65 -23.05 -9.70
C LEU A 52 6.93 -22.31 -11.01
N LEU A 53 5.91 -21.73 -11.59
CA LEU A 53 6.06 -20.82 -12.72
C LEU A 53 6.96 -19.63 -12.33
N PRO A 54 7.69 -19.05 -13.28
CA PRO A 54 8.34 -17.76 -13.06
C PRO A 54 7.35 -16.73 -12.50
N LEU A 55 7.83 -15.83 -11.62
CA LEU A 55 7.05 -14.81 -10.92
C LEU A 55 6.08 -15.35 -9.83
N VAL A 56 6.04 -16.65 -9.57
CA VAL A 56 5.47 -17.22 -8.35
C VAL A 56 6.60 -17.41 -7.34
N THR A 57 6.43 -16.94 -6.11
CA THR A 57 7.53 -16.89 -5.13
C THR A 57 7.55 -18.07 -4.17
N THR A 58 6.40 -18.64 -3.85
CA THR A 58 6.30 -19.70 -2.83
C THR A 58 5.06 -20.57 -3.03
N ARG A 59 5.08 -21.73 -2.37
CA ARG A 59 3.91 -22.65 -2.20
C ARG A 59 3.22 -22.46 -0.85
N ASP A 60 3.85 -21.73 0.06
CA ASP A 60 3.38 -21.53 1.42
C ASP A 60 3.79 -20.14 1.91
N ALA A 61 2.83 -19.35 2.30
CA ALA A 61 3.06 -18.04 2.88
C ALA A 61 3.35 -18.09 4.40
N GLY A 62 3.17 -19.26 5.01
CA GLY A 62 3.18 -19.43 6.46
C GLY A 62 1.88 -18.96 7.13
N PRO A 63 1.81 -19.01 8.47
CA PRO A 63 0.60 -18.65 9.23
C PRO A 63 0.20 -17.19 9.04
N ASP A 64 -1.11 -16.92 8.94
CA ASP A 64 -1.65 -15.60 8.64
C ASP A 64 -1.30 -14.54 9.70
N GLU A 65 -1.22 -14.94 10.96
CA GLU A 65 -0.92 -14.04 12.08
C GLU A 65 0.59 -13.78 12.27
N ALA A 66 1.45 -14.58 11.63
CA ALA A 66 2.89 -14.51 11.81
C ALA A 66 3.53 -13.43 10.94
N GLY A 67 4.58 -12.82 11.48
CA GLY A 67 5.53 -12.02 10.70
C GLY A 67 6.42 -12.87 9.80
N ASP A 68 7.20 -12.22 8.95
CA ASP A 68 8.23 -12.85 8.12
C ASP A 68 9.33 -11.84 7.71
N LYS A 69 10.25 -12.28 6.84
CA LYS A 69 11.35 -11.43 6.34
C LYS A 69 11.09 -10.86 4.94
N ASN A 70 9.89 -11.07 4.39
CA ASN A 70 9.54 -10.50 3.09
C ASN A 70 9.25 -9.00 3.23
N ILE A 71 9.65 -8.25 2.23
CA ILE A 71 9.48 -6.79 2.16
C ILE A 71 8.59 -6.39 1.00
N MET A 72 8.08 -5.16 1.03
CA MET A 72 7.33 -4.57 -0.09
C MET A 72 8.16 -4.64 -1.37
N THR A 73 7.57 -5.16 -2.45
CA THR A 73 8.25 -5.27 -3.74
C THR A 73 8.75 -3.91 -4.24
N TYR A 74 9.93 -3.90 -4.85
CA TYR A 74 10.48 -2.73 -5.53
C TYR A 74 10.05 -2.68 -7.00
N SER A 75 10.10 -1.49 -7.57
CA SER A 75 9.86 -1.25 -8.99
C SER A 75 10.59 0.00 -9.45
N PHE A 76 10.74 0.17 -10.75
CA PHE A 76 11.11 1.48 -11.29
C PHE A 76 9.86 2.34 -11.50
N ARG A 77 10.02 3.66 -11.40
CA ARG A 77 9.11 4.66 -11.95
C ARG A 77 9.64 5.03 -13.33
N LEU A 78 8.78 5.00 -14.33
CA LEU A 78 9.19 5.20 -15.72
C LEU A 78 8.73 6.58 -16.20
N CYS A 79 9.62 7.33 -16.85
CA CYS A 79 9.26 8.57 -17.53
C CYS A 79 9.05 8.24 -19.01
N LEU A 80 7.79 8.20 -19.42
CA LEU A 80 7.35 7.78 -20.74
C LEU A 80 6.72 8.94 -21.52
N THR A 81 6.59 8.77 -22.84
CA THR A 81 5.84 9.68 -23.71
C THR A 81 5.21 8.90 -24.86
N ARG A 82 4.17 9.50 -25.46
CA ARG A 82 3.57 9.06 -26.73
C ARG A 82 3.91 9.97 -27.90
N ASP A 83 4.64 11.08 -27.65
CA ASP A 83 5.06 12.03 -28.68
C ASP A 83 6.27 11.48 -29.43
N PRO A 84 6.13 11.07 -30.73
CA PRO A 84 7.25 10.52 -31.50
C PRO A 84 8.43 11.47 -31.63
N ALA A 85 8.20 12.79 -31.56
CA ALA A 85 9.27 13.78 -31.64
C ALA A 85 10.14 13.84 -30.38
N LYS A 86 9.61 13.41 -29.24
CA LYS A 86 10.26 13.41 -27.91
C LYS A 86 10.62 12.03 -27.40
N MET A 87 10.44 11.00 -28.22
CA MET A 87 10.51 9.61 -27.81
C MET A 87 11.83 8.93 -28.16
N ILE A 88 12.33 8.12 -27.26
CA ILE A 88 13.26 7.02 -27.56
C ILE A 88 12.41 5.74 -27.64
N PRO A 89 12.33 5.08 -28.79
CA PRO A 89 11.51 3.88 -28.97
C PRO A 89 11.93 2.75 -28.04
N LEU A 90 10.94 2.03 -27.48
CA LEU A 90 11.19 0.81 -26.73
C LEU A 90 11.54 -0.32 -27.68
N THR A 91 12.70 -0.92 -27.51
CA THR A 91 13.20 -2.04 -28.31
C THR A 91 13.01 -3.37 -27.58
N LYS A 92 13.14 -4.48 -28.30
CA LYS A 92 13.17 -5.81 -27.68
C LYS A 92 14.40 -5.92 -26.76
N PRO A 93 14.20 -6.26 -25.47
CA PRO A 93 15.33 -6.45 -24.54
C PRO A 93 16.25 -7.58 -25.00
N ARG A 94 17.56 -7.41 -24.72
CA ARG A 94 18.53 -8.48 -24.93
C ARG A 94 18.14 -9.67 -24.05
N ASN A 95 18.24 -10.88 -24.61
CA ASN A 95 17.91 -12.14 -23.90
C ASN A 95 16.45 -12.23 -23.41
N TYR A 96 15.50 -11.55 -24.10
CA TYR A 96 14.10 -11.65 -23.78
C TYR A 96 13.61 -13.11 -23.80
N ASP A 97 13.14 -13.58 -22.64
CA ASP A 97 12.49 -14.88 -22.50
C ASP A 97 10.98 -14.71 -22.25
N SER A 98 10.18 -15.05 -23.27
CA SER A 98 8.72 -14.95 -23.18
C SER A 98 8.14 -15.94 -22.17
N THR A 99 8.81 -17.03 -21.82
CA THR A 99 8.33 -18.04 -20.87
C THR A 99 8.22 -17.47 -19.46
N ARG A 100 9.01 -16.45 -19.13
CA ARG A 100 8.95 -15.71 -17.87
C ARG A 100 7.55 -15.17 -17.57
N PHE A 101 6.76 -14.89 -18.61
CA PHE A 101 5.43 -14.28 -18.48
C PHE A 101 4.28 -15.28 -18.66
N GLU A 102 4.51 -16.58 -18.56
CA GLU A 102 3.44 -17.58 -18.64
C GLU A 102 2.37 -17.35 -17.56
N LEU A 103 2.77 -17.01 -16.34
CA LEU A 103 1.82 -16.63 -15.29
C LEU A 103 0.94 -15.43 -15.72
N ALA A 104 1.52 -14.43 -16.36
CA ALA A 104 0.79 -13.26 -16.84
C ALA A 104 -0.21 -13.62 -17.95
N ARG A 105 0.15 -14.52 -18.88
CA ARG A 105 -0.78 -15.02 -19.91
C ARG A 105 -1.96 -15.77 -19.28
N ARG A 106 -1.69 -16.65 -18.30
CA ARG A 106 -2.75 -17.37 -17.58
C ARG A 106 -3.67 -16.39 -16.85
N ALA A 107 -3.12 -15.40 -16.16
CA ALA A 107 -3.89 -14.37 -15.47
C ALA A 107 -4.77 -13.56 -16.45
N LEU A 108 -4.24 -13.13 -17.58
CA LEU A 108 -5.00 -12.38 -18.59
C LEU A 108 -6.19 -13.17 -19.14
N ARG A 109 -6.08 -14.50 -19.29
CA ARG A 109 -7.19 -15.37 -19.73
C ARG A 109 -8.36 -15.39 -18.74
N THR A 110 -8.11 -15.14 -17.46
CA THR A 110 -9.18 -15.02 -16.44
C THR A 110 -9.76 -13.62 -16.33
N GLY A 111 -9.30 -12.67 -17.15
CA GLY A 111 -9.69 -11.27 -17.05
C GLY A 111 -8.98 -10.49 -15.93
N ALA A 112 -7.97 -11.07 -15.32
CA ALA A 112 -7.20 -10.37 -14.29
C ALA A 112 -6.45 -9.16 -14.86
N LYS A 113 -6.35 -8.08 -14.08
CA LYS A 113 -5.58 -6.89 -14.47
C LYS A 113 -4.08 -7.21 -14.44
N VAL A 114 -3.45 -7.18 -15.62
CA VAL A 114 -2.00 -7.28 -15.81
C VAL A 114 -1.54 -6.05 -16.57
N GLY A 115 -0.57 -5.33 -16.04
CA GLY A 115 -0.10 -4.07 -16.57
C GLY A 115 0.24 -3.08 -15.46
N PHE A 116 0.48 -1.84 -15.80
CA PHE A 116 0.83 -0.79 -14.87
C PHE A 116 0.02 0.48 -15.15
N ASP A 117 -0.01 1.38 -14.18
CA ASP A 117 -0.81 2.59 -14.28
C ASP A 117 -0.01 3.70 -15.00
N LEU A 118 -0.71 4.48 -15.82
CA LEU A 118 -0.14 5.58 -16.60
C LEU A 118 -0.77 6.90 -16.12
N TYR A 119 0.05 7.78 -15.54
CA TYR A 119 -0.41 9.07 -15.05
C TYR A 119 0.19 10.20 -15.88
N PRO A 120 -0.64 11.13 -16.41
CA PRO A 120 -0.13 12.26 -17.18
C PRO A 120 0.72 13.19 -16.32
N LEU A 121 1.84 13.62 -16.89
CA LEU A 121 2.75 14.61 -16.33
C LEU A 121 2.83 15.84 -17.24
N PRO A 122 3.29 16.99 -16.72
CA PRO A 122 3.54 18.17 -17.55
C PRO A 122 4.47 17.89 -18.74
N GLY A 123 4.34 18.64 -19.81
CA GLY A 123 5.20 18.53 -20.99
C GLY A 123 4.91 17.35 -21.93
N GLY A 124 3.78 16.66 -21.75
CA GLY A 124 3.40 15.47 -22.54
C GLY A 124 4.11 14.20 -22.09
N LYS A 125 4.68 14.23 -20.89
CA LYS A 125 5.28 13.07 -20.24
C LYS A 125 4.22 12.22 -19.51
N ILE A 126 4.57 10.99 -19.20
CA ILE A 126 3.71 10.02 -18.55
C ILE A 126 4.53 9.28 -17.47
N ASP A 127 4.04 9.29 -16.26
CA ASP A 127 4.57 8.45 -15.19
C ASP A 127 4.04 7.02 -15.35
N GLY A 128 4.92 6.09 -15.68
CA GLY A 128 4.65 4.66 -15.63
C GLY A 128 4.83 4.14 -14.22
N ASN A 129 3.73 3.82 -13.55
CA ASN A 129 3.73 3.47 -12.14
C ASN A 129 3.19 2.06 -11.89
N ASN A 130 3.71 1.42 -10.85
CA ASN A 130 3.20 0.13 -10.40
C ASN A 130 1.70 0.22 -10.06
N SER A 131 0.91 -0.72 -10.56
CA SER A 131 -0.54 -0.79 -10.27
C SER A 131 -0.80 -1.56 -9.00
N ILE A 132 -1.23 -0.88 -7.93
CA ILE A 132 -1.54 -1.53 -6.65
C ILE A 132 -2.70 -2.54 -6.78
N GLY A 133 -3.68 -2.27 -7.64
CA GLY A 133 -4.81 -3.18 -7.91
C GLY A 133 -4.51 -4.26 -8.96
N GLY A 134 -3.35 -4.23 -9.61
CA GLY A 134 -2.94 -5.22 -10.60
C GLY A 134 -2.47 -6.53 -9.98
N GLN A 135 -2.71 -7.63 -10.67
CA GLN A 135 -2.21 -8.95 -10.26
C GLN A 135 -0.73 -9.12 -10.61
N LEU A 136 -0.32 -8.61 -11.77
CA LEU A 136 1.08 -8.46 -12.16
C LEU A 136 1.30 -7.04 -12.69
N SER A 137 2.40 -6.43 -12.27
CA SER A 137 2.73 -5.04 -12.62
C SER A 137 4.25 -4.85 -12.68
N LEU A 138 4.74 -3.60 -12.61
CA LEU A 138 6.18 -3.27 -12.64
C LEU A 138 6.96 -3.80 -11.42
N GLY A 139 6.29 -4.18 -10.35
CA GLY A 139 6.94 -4.74 -9.17
C GLY A 139 7.37 -6.18 -9.36
N LEU A 140 8.66 -6.46 -9.23
CA LEU A 140 9.21 -7.83 -9.21
C LEU A 140 9.07 -8.41 -7.81
N VAL A 141 7.92 -9.05 -7.54
CA VAL A 141 7.58 -9.61 -6.22
C VAL A 141 8.63 -10.60 -5.75
N GLY A 142 9.17 -10.40 -4.54
CA GLY A 142 10.21 -11.22 -3.92
C GLY A 142 11.63 -10.96 -4.42
N GLY A 143 11.80 -10.24 -5.54
CA GLY A 143 13.12 -9.98 -6.14
C GLY A 143 14.04 -9.09 -5.31
N CYS A 144 13.48 -8.32 -4.38
CA CYS A 144 14.21 -7.37 -3.55
C CYS A 144 14.55 -7.87 -2.13
N ASN A 145 14.11 -9.07 -1.73
CA ASN A 145 14.23 -9.52 -0.34
C ASN A 145 15.67 -9.56 0.20
N ALA A 146 16.66 -9.78 -0.66
CA ALA A 146 18.07 -9.80 -0.28
C ALA A 146 18.74 -8.40 -0.31
N TRP A 147 18.06 -7.35 -0.74
CA TRP A 147 18.64 -6.01 -0.93
C TRP A 147 19.33 -5.47 0.32
N HIS A 148 18.70 -5.62 1.48
CA HIS A 148 19.19 -5.11 2.76
C HIS A 148 20.55 -5.70 3.20
N SER A 149 20.83 -6.96 2.83
CA SER A 149 22.03 -7.70 3.23
C SER A 149 23.08 -7.82 2.12
N ALA A 150 22.74 -7.41 0.91
CA ALA A 150 23.62 -7.46 -0.23
C ALA A 150 24.67 -6.32 -0.15
N ASP A 151 25.90 -6.66 -0.57
CA ASP A 151 26.94 -5.68 -0.86
C ASP A 151 26.62 -4.91 -2.15
N GLU A 152 27.48 -3.98 -2.55
CA GLU A 152 27.32 -3.18 -3.76
C GLU A 152 27.13 -4.03 -5.02
N ALA A 153 27.94 -5.07 -5.19
CA ALA A 153 27.85 -5.98 -6.33
C ALA A 153 26.54 -6.78 -6.33
N GLY A 154 26.10 -7.23 -5.15
CA GLY A 154 24.82 -7.92 -4.95
C GLY A 154 23.64 -7.01 -5.25
N ARG A 155 23.64 -5.77 -4.76
CA ARG A 155 22.62 -4.76 -5.09
C ARG A 155 22.62 -4.43 -6.57
N GLY A 156 23.77 -4.33 -7.20
CA GLY A 156 23.90 -4.16 -8.64
C GLY A 156 23.20 -5.27 -9.43
N LYS A 157 23.35 -6.53 -9.02
CA LYS A 157 22.63 -7.67 -9.63
C LYS A 157 21.12 -7.58 -9.43
N ILE A 158 20.65 -7.22 -8.22
CA ILE A 158 19.24 -7.04 -7.94
C ILE A 158 18.67 -5.89 -8.78
N TRP A 159 19.40 -4.80 -8.91
CA TRP A 159 19.02 -3.65 -9.74
C TRP A 159 18.87 -4.03 -11.21
N GLU A 160 19.86 -4.73 -11.77
CA GLU A 160 19.83 -5.21 -13.17
C GLU A 160 18.69 -6.20 -13.40
N GLU A 161 18.39 -7.09 -12.44
CA GLU A 161 17.26 -8.02 -12.53
C GLU A 161 15.92 -7.29 -12.58
N HIS A 162 15.73 -6.25 -11.76
CA HIS A 162 14.53 -5.41 -11.79
C HIS A 162 14.42 -4.61 -13.08
N LYS A 163 15.54 -4.10 -13.62
CA LYS A 163 15.58 -3.41 -14.90
C LYS A 163 15.22 -4.36 -16.04
N GLN A 164 15.86 -5.53 -16.09
CA GLN A 164 15.59 -6.56 -17.10
C GLN A 164 14.10 -6.97 -17.06
N TYR A 165 13.56 -7.27 -15.85
CA TYR A 165 12.14 -7.57 -15.68
C TYR A 165 11.24 -6.44 -16.21
N THR A 166 11.55 -5.20 -15.87
CA THR A 166 10.76 -4.03 -16.29
C THR A 166 10.74 -3.89 -17.82
N LEU A 167 11.90 -3.99 -18.46
CA LEU A 167 12.01 -3.88 -19.91
C LEU A 167 11.33 -5.07 -20.63
N GLU A 168 11.47 -6.27 -20.10
CA GLU A 168 10.81 -7.47 -20.61
C GLU A 168 9.29 -7.40 -20.45
N PHE A 169 8.80 -6.87 -19.32
CA PHE A 169 7.37 -6.71 -19.08
C PHE A 169 6.74 -5.66 -20.01
N LEU A 170 7.46 -4.55 -20.26
CA LEU A 170 7.06 -3.57 -21.28
C LEU A 170 6.98 -4.21 -22.67
N HIS A 171 7.98 -5.00 -23.06
CA HIS A 171 7.98 -5.70 -24.34
C HIS A 171 6.84 -6.73 -24.42
N PHE A 172 6.64 -7.53 -23.38
CA PHE A 172 5.55 -8.51 -23.28
C PHE A 172 4.18 -7.84 -23.48
N LEU A 173 3.89 -6.79 -22.74
CA LEU A 173 2.59 -6.08 -22.81
C LEU A 173 2.30 -5.53 -24.22
N ARG A 174 3.33 -5.18 -24.98
CA ARG A 174 3.23 -4.57 -26.31
C ARG A 174 3.13 -5.58 -27.45
N THR A 175 3.76 -6.73 -27.30
CA THR A 175 4.02 -7.62 -28.46
C THR A 175 3.47 -9.03 -28.30
N ASP A 176 3.23 -9.52 -27.10
CA ASP A 176 2.81 -10.90 -26.88
C ASP A 176 1.34 -11.13 -27.32
N LEU A 177 1.12 -12.15 -28.15
CA LEU A 177 -0.21 -12.45 -28.68
C LEU A 177 -1.17 -12.99 -27.63
N GLY A 178 -0.68 -13.48 -26.50
CA GLY A 178 -1.48 -13.84 -25.32
C GLY A 178 -2.02 -12.64 -24.54
N VAL A 179 -1.48 -11.43 -24.79
CA VAL A 179 -2.01 -10.17 -24.25
C VAL A 179 -3.19 -9.71 -25.11
N PRO A 180 -4.39 -9.43 -24.55
CA PRO A 180 -5.54 -8.95 -25.32
C PRO A 180 -5.20 -7.70 -26.15
N ALA A 181 -5.70 -7.61 -27.38
CA ALA A 181 -5.40 -6.51 -28.31
C ALA A 181 -5.67 -5.12 -27.70
N LYS A 182 -6.71 -4.99 -26.89
CA LYS A 182 -7.03 -3.74 -26.18
C LYS A 182 -5.90 -3.34 -25.21
N VAL A 183 -5.34 -4.31 -24.48
CA VAL A 183 -4.24 -4.05 -23.54
C VAL A 183 -2.96 -3.74 -24.32
N ARG A 184 -2.62 -4.50 -25.37
CA ARG A 184 -1.45 -4.19 -26.21
C ARG A 184 -1.49 -2.76 -26.75
N LYS A 185 -2.68 -2.32 -27.23
CA LYS A 185 -2.88 -0.96 -27.77
C LYS A 185 -2.62 0.14 -26.74
N GLU A 186 -2.86 -0.15 -25.45
CA GLU A 186 -2.59 0.82 -24.38
C GLU A 186 -1.09 1.13 -24.22
N PHE A 187 -0.22 0.17 -24.56
CA PHE A 187 1.21 0.26 -24.36
C PHE A 187 2.02 0.37 -25.66
N GLU A 188 1.42 0.18 -26.84
CA GLU A 188 2.14 0.01 -28.12
C GLU A 188 2.94 1.24 -28.56
N ASP A 189 2.41 2.43 -28.30
CA ASP A 189 2.94 3.73 -28.73
C ASP A 189 3.76 4.45 -27.64
N LEU A 190 4.13 3.76 -26.56
CA LEU A 190 4.97 4.30 -25.51
C LEU A 190 6.46 4.21 -25.85
N GLY A 191 7.20 5.23 -25.42
CA GLY A 191 8.66 5.23 -25.41
C GLY A 191 9.21 6.01 -24.24
N PHE A 192 10.53 5.93 -24.00
CA PHE A 192 11.19 6.76 -23.00
C PHE A 192 11.30 8.22 -23.48
N CYS A 193 11.26 9.18 -22.54
CA CYS A 193 11.48 10.59 -22.86
C CYS A 193 12.95 10.83 -23.19
N LYS A 194 13.25 11.48 -24.35
CA LYS A 194 14.65 11.72 -24.75
C LYS A 194 15.35 12.77 -23.88
N ASP A 195 14.62 13.62 -23.21
CA ASP A 195 15.12 14.69 -22.34
C ASP A 195 15.27 14.27 -20.88
N GLU A 196 14.99 12.99 -20.56
CA GLU A 196 15.13 12.44 -19.23
C GLU A 196 16.18 11.32 -19.21
N PHE A 197 17.01 11.29 -18.16
CA PHE A 197 17.96 10.22 -17.86
C PHE A 197 18.89 9.87 -19.04
N ALA A 198 19.35 10.86 -19.80
CA ALA A 198 20.17 10.65 -20.99
C ALA A 198 21.46 9.86 -20.68
N GLU A 199 22.07 10.12 -19.53
CA GLU A 199 23.29 9.48 -19.03
C GLU A 199 23.10 8.00 -18.66
N THR A 200 21.86 7.56 -18.44
CA THR A 200 21.52 6.16 -18.11
C THR A 200 20.71 5.45 -19.21
N GLY A 201 20.78 5.99 -20.44
CA GLY A 201 20.06 5.45 -21.60
C GLY A 201 18.57 5.68 -21.54
N HIS A 202 18.15 6.80 -20.97
CA HIS A 202 16.76 7.26 -20.82
C HIS A 202 15.90 6.39 -19.89
N PHE A 203 16.55 5.51 -19.11
CA PHE A 203 15.91 4.68 -18.10
C PHE A 203 16.19 5.27 -16.71
N SER A 204 15.17 5.29 -15.83
CA SER A 204 15.32 5.80 -14.45
C SER A 204 16.47 5.08 -13.73
N PRO A 205 17.45 5.79 -13.18
CA PRO A 205 18.56 5.17 -12.45
C PRO A 205 18.16 4.67 -11.06
N ALA A 206 17.10 5.22 -10.48
CA ALA A 206 16.69 4.92 -9.13
C ALA A 206 15.68 3.76 -9.06
N LEU A 207 16.10 2.64 -8.50
CA LEU A 207 15.18 1.61 -8.05
C LEU A 207 14.41 2.14 -6.85
N TYR A 208 13.07 2.10 -6.88
CA TYR A 208 12.24 2.58 -5.80
C TYR A 208 12.27 1.59 -4.62
N VAL A 209 13.18 1.85 -3.69
CA VAL A 209 13.31 1.13 -2.42
C VAL A 209 12.19 1.62 -1.50
N ARG A 210 11.19 0.77 -1.24
CA ARG A 210 10.03 1.15 -0.41
C ARG A 210 10.25 0.95 1.07
N GLU A 211 11.01 -0.07 1.41
CA GLU A 211 11.49 -0.35 2.77
C GLU A 211 12.76 -1.18 2.69
N SER A 212 13.56 -1.12 3.75
CA SER A 212 14.72 -1.96 3.94
C SER A 212 14.87 -2.26 5.43
N ARG A 213 16.06 -2.09 6.02
CA ARG A 213 16.20 -2.16 7.48
C ARG A 213 15.37 -1.06 8.15
N ARG A 214 14.80 -1.37 9.29
CA ARG A 214 14.17 -0.40 10.19
C ARG A 214 14.86 -0.50 11.55
N MET A 215 15.24 0.64 12.10
CA MET A 215 15.90 0.72 13.39
C MET A 215 15.02 0.14 14.52
N LYS A 216 15.64 -0.48 15.51
CA LYS A 216 15.03 -0.72 16.81
C LYS A 216 15.54 0.37 17.76
N GLY A 217 14.85 1.51 17.78
CA GLY A 217 15.26 2.69 18.51
C GLY A 217 14.40 2.97 19.73
N MET A 218 14.60 4.16 20.30
CA MET A 218 13.96 4.59 21.55
C MET A 218 12.42 4.62 21.50
N TYR A 219 11.84 4.70 20.32
CA TYR A 219 10.39 4.67 20.11
C TYR A 219 10.07 3.97 18.79
N VAL A 220 9.22 2.95 18.82
CA VAL A 220 8.75 2.27 17.61
C VAL A 220 7.41 2.85 17.18
N LEU A 221 7.40 3.60 16.09
CA LEU A 221 6.19 4.14 15.50
C LEU A 221 5.38 3.02 14.85
N SER A 222 4.08 2.94 15.14
CA SER A 222 3.20 1.83 14.77
C SER A 222 1.91 2.28 14.09
N GLN A 223 1.08 1.34 13.63
CA GLN A 223 -0.25 1.61 13.11
C GLN A 223 -1.11 2.45 14.07
N LYS A 224 -0.97 2.22 15.39
CA LYS A 224 -1.75 2.94 16.41
C LYS A 224 -1.41 4.43 16.43
N ASP A 225 -0.14 4.77 16.21
CA ASP A 225 0.29 6.16 16.12
C ASP A 225 -0.30 6.87 14.90
N ILE A 226 -0.49 6.14 13.81
CA ILE A 226 -1.04 6.68 12.58
C ILE A 226 -2.56 6.85 12.68
N ILE A 227 -3.28 5.77 13.03
CA ILE A 227 -4.76 5.76 12.98
C ILE A 227 -5.38 6.52 14.15
N ASN A 228 -4.83 6.35 15.36
CA ASN A 228 -5.34 7.02 16.55
C ASN A 228 -4.78 8.44 16.69
N SER A 229 -3.67 8.71 15.98
CA SER A 229 -3.01 10.02 15.95
C SER A 229 -2.85 10.68 17.34
N PRO A 230 -2.30 9.98 18.33
CA PRO A 230 -2.07 10.59 19.64
C PRO A 230 -1.03 11.70 19.52
N GLU A 231 -1.24 12.81 20.23
CA GLU A 231 -0.22 13.84 20.36
C GLU A 231 1.06 13.25 20.97
N LYS A 232 2.20 13.74 20.50
CA LYS A 232 3.51 13.36 21.01
C LYS A 232 4.14 14.56 21.72
N ASP A 233 4.91 14.28 22.77
CA ASP A 233 5.61 15.33 23.52
C ASP A 233 6.82 15.89 22.75
N ASP A 234 7.30 15.12 21.74
CA ASP A 234 8.54 15.40 21.00
C ASP A 234 8.38 15.34 19.47
N PRO A 235 7.33 15.93 18.86
CA PRO A 235 7.13 15.87 17.41
C PRO A 235 8.19 16.66 16.64
N ILE A 236 8.77 16.05 15.61
CA ILE A 236 9.69 16.72 14.68
C ILE A 236 9.10 16.87 13.28
N ALA A 237 8.02 16.16 13.00
CA ALA A 237 7.32 16.19 11.71
C ALA A 237 5.87 15.77 11.86
N ILE A 238 5.07 16.12 10.86
CA ILE A 238 3.73 15.56 10.65
C ILE A 238 3.73 14.86 9.29
N SER A 239 3.21 13.63 9.24
CA SER A 239 2.90 12.93 8.02
C SER A 239 1.41 12.66 7.92
N SER A 240 0.88 12.48 6.69
CA SER A 240 -0.53 12.22 6.45
C SER A 240 -0.76 11.32 5.24
N PHE A 241 0.28 10.61 4.78
CA PHE A 241 0.08 9.65 3.71
C PHE A 241 -0.70 8.42 4.22
N PRO A 242 -1.64 7.88 3.44
CA PRO A 242 -2.34 6.65 3.81
C PRO A 242 -1.38 5.49 4.07
N ILE A 243 -1.74 4.58 4.98
CA ILE A 243 -1.03 3.29 5.06
C ILE A 243 -1.28 2.57 3.74
N ASP A 244 -0.23 2.34 2.97
CA ASP A 244 -0.26 1.82 1.60
C ASP A 244 0.95 0.93 1.36
N SER A 245 0.77 -0.39 1.35
CA SER A 245 1.86 -1.34 1.07
C SER A 245 1.70 -2.01 -0.30
N HIS A 246 2.68 -2.81 -0.65
CA HIS A 246 2.71 -3.57 -1.92
C HIS A 246 2.83 -5.07 -1.65
N ASP A 247 2.59 -5.88 -2.70
CA ASP A 247 2.77 -7.33 -2.62
C ASP A 247 4.19 -7.67 -2.11
N CYS A 248 4.26 -8.63 -1.20
CA CYS A 248 5.52 -9.15 -0.66
C CYS A 248 5.83 -10.52 -1.23
N GLN A 249 4.80 -11.32 -1.51
CA GLN A 249 4.93 -12.64 -2.13
C GLN A 249 3.74 -12.94 -3.05
N ARG A 250 3.94 -13.94 -3.90
CA ARG A 250 2.89 -14.52 -4.76
C ARG A 250 2.86 -16.02 -4.55
N VAL A 251 1.75 -16.51 -4.04
CA VAL A 251 1.61 -17.85 -3.49
C VAL A 251 0.83 -18.75 -4.45
N ALA A 252 1.40 -19.89 -4.84
CA ALA A 252 0.66 -20.96 -5.50
C ALA A 252 -0.02 -21.82 -4.42
N LEU A 253 -1.35 -21.85 -4.42
CA LEU A 253 -2.13 -22.53 -3.39
C LEU A 253 -2.23 -24.03 -3.67
N LYS A 254 -2.31 -24.85 -2.61
CA LYS A 254 -2.40 -26.33 -2.71
C LYS A 254 -3.71 -26.79 -3.35
N ASP A 255 -4.79 -26.06 -3.14
CA ASP A 255 -6.13 -26.31 -3.72
C ASP A 255 -6.30 -25.74 -5.14
N GLY A 256 -5.22 -25.27 -5.71
CA GLY A 256 -5.19 -24.57 -7.00
C GLY A 256 -5.41 -23.07 -6.85
N GLY A 257 -4.91 -22.34 -7.85
CA GLY A 257 -4.94 -20.89 -7.85
C GLY A 257 -3.62 -20.25 -7.44
N VAL A 258 -3.50 -18.96 -7.76
CA VAL A 258 -2.37 -18.10 -7.34
C VAL A 258 -2.94 -16.86 -6.68
N ILE A 259 -2.36 -16.45 -5.56
CA ILE A 259 -2.78 -15.26 -4.83
C ILE A 259 -1.59 -14.36 -4.51
N ASN A 260 -1.79 -13.06 -4.65
CA ASN A 260 -0.83 -12.06 -4.19
C ASN A 260 -1.05 -11.79 -2.70
N GLU A 261 0.03 -11.66 -1.97
CA GLU A 261 0.02 -11.48 -0.53
C GLU A 261 0.91 -10.28 -0.14
N GLY A 262 0.48 -9.48 0.84
CA GLY A 262 1.23 -8.39 1.46
C GLY A 262 0.67 -6.99 1.21
N THR A 263 -0.13 -6.77 0.17
CA THR A 263 -0.70 -5.45 -0.11
C THR A 263 -1.64 -5.00 1.02
N ILE A 264 -1.47 -3.75 1.44
CA ILE A 264 -2.49 -3.00 2.18
C ILE A 264 -2.97 -1.90 1.23
N PHE A 265 -4.24 -1.94 0.83
CA PHE A 265 -4.81 -0.83 0.05
C PHE A 265 -4.88 0.44 0.89
N PRO A 266 -4.77 1.64 0.27
CA PRO A 266 -4.65 2.90 0.99
C PRO A 266 -5.71 3.08 2.09
N VAL A 267 -5.25 3.08 3.35
CA VAL A 267 -6.09 3.32 4.54
C VAL A 267 -6.21 4.82 4.76
N ARG A 268 -7.40 5.34 4.60
CA ARG A 268 -7.71 6.77 4.59
C ARG A 268 -8.65 7.15 5.70
N VAL A 269 -8.68 8.45 6.01
CA VAL A 269 -9.75 9.03 6.85
C VAL A 269 -11.08 8.74 6.16
N PRO A 270 -12.09 8.19 6.88
CA PRO A 270 -13.38 7.86 6.31
C PRO A 270 -13.99 9.06 5.57
N GLY A 271 -14.44 8.83 4.33
CA GLY A 271 -15.02 9.87 3.48
C GLY A 271 -14.00 10.85 2.85
N SER A 272 -12.69 10.62 3.01
CA SER A 272 -11.62 11.46 2.50
C SER A 272 -10.74 10.72 1.48
N LYS A 273 -9.97 11.49 0.70
CA LYS A 273 -8.90 10.96 -0.16
C LYS A 273 -7.52 10.97 0.53
N VAL A 274 -7.40 11.57 1.72
CA VAL A 274 -6.15 11.70 2.47
C VAL A 274 -6.06 10.65 3.58
N GLY A 275 -4.84 10.36 4.02
CA GLY A 275 -4.58 9.54 5.21
C GLY A 275 -4.78 10.33 6.50
N TYR A 276 -4.58 9.64 7.61
CA TYR A 276 -4.59 10.27 8.93
C TYR A 276 -3.35 11.13 9.11
N ALA A 277 -3.50 12.35 9.62
CA ALA A 277 -2.37 13.16 10.04
C ALA A 277 -1.85 12.66 11.39
N TYR A 278 -0.55 12.50 11.53
CA TYR A 278 0.08 12.01 12.76
C TYR A 278 1.47 12.59 12.97
N HIS A 279 1.87 12.69 14.24
CA HIS A 279 3.20 13.12 14.62
C HIS A 279 4.25 12.04 14.39
N VAL A 280 5.41 12.44 13.88
CA VAL A 280 6.64 11.65 13.95
C VAL A 280 7.47 12.19 15.11
N PRO A 281 7.67 11.40 16.19
CA PRO A 281 8.40 11.85 17.35
C PRO A 281 9.91 11.81 17.13
N TYR A 282 10.65 12.68 17.80
CA TYR A 282 12.12 12.73 17.74
C TYR A 282 12.75 11.41 18.13
N ARG A 283 12.21 10.74 19.14
CA ARG A 283 12.70 9.43 19.61
C ARG A 283 12.61 8.33 18.55
N ALA A 284 11.76 8.45 17.53
CA ALA A 284 11.65 7.45 16.45
C ALA A 284 12.87 7.45 15.51
N ILE A 285 13.66 8.53 15.48
CA ILE A 285 14.87 8.63 14.66
C ILE A 285 16.17 8.45 15.46
N LEU A 286 16.05 8.07 16.73
CA LEU A 286 17.19 7.88 17.63
C LEU A 286 17.39 6.41 18.00
N PRO A 287 18.64 5.90 17.92
CA PRO A 287 18.99 4.62 18.50
C PRO A 287 18.94 4.68 20.04
N GLU A 288 18.91 3.53 20.67
CA GLU A 288 19.13 3.44 22.12
C GLU A 288 20.51 4.03 22.48
N ALA A 289 20.57 4.81 23.56
CA ALA A 289 21.81 5.47 23.98
C ALA A 289 22.94 4.49 24.35
N THR A 290 22.61 3.27 24.72
CA THR A 290 23.53 2.16 24.96
C THR A 290 24.22 1.64 23.71
N GLN A 291 23.66 1.89 22.53
CA GLN A 291 24.19 1.44 21.26
C GLN A 291 24.98 2.54 20.54
N CYS A 292 24.39 3.74 20.41
CA CYS A 292 25.05 4.84 19.71
C CYS A 292 24.52 6.20 20.18
N THR A 293 25.42 7.11 20.57
CA THR A 293 25.08 8.42 21.17
C THR A 293 25.15 9.58 20.18
N ASN A 294 25.67 9.37 18.97
CA ASN A 294 25.94 10.42 17.97
C ASN A 294 25.38 10.12 16.58
N LEU A 295 24.38 9.25 16.49
CA LEU A 295 23.72 8.88 15.24
C LEU A 295 22.24 9.26 15.26
N ILE A 296 21.74 9.78 14.12
CA ILE A 296 20.33 10.04 13.85
C ILE A 296 19.96 9.35 12.53
N VAL A 297 18.82 8.64 12.51
CA VAL A 297 18.38 7.78 11.38
C VAL A 297 16.99 8.21 10.91
N PRO A 298 16.87 9.20 10.02
CA PRO A 298 15.58 9.76 9.62
C PRO A 298 14.80 8.93 8.61
N VAL A 299 15.42 8.01 7.86
CA VAL A 299 14.76 7.24 6.78
C VAL A 299 14.54 5.78 7.20
N ALA A 300 15.60 5.07 7.59
CA ALA A 300 15.50 3.73 8.16
C ALA A 300 15.09 3.78 9.65
N LEU A 301 14.19 4.68 10.01
CA LEU A 301 13.80 5.00 11.38
C LEU A 301 13.08 3.85 12.08
N SER A 302 12.87 4.01 13.38
CA SER A 302 12.24 3.00 14.23
C SER A 302 10.73 2.99 14.06
N CYS A 303 10.24 2.00 13.30
CA CYS A 303 8.82 1.82 13.04
C CYS A 303 8.50 0.37 12.64
N THR A 304 7.22 0.00 12.71
CA THR A 304 6.72 -1.26 12.16
C THR A 304 6.63 -1.21 10.63
N HIS A 305 6.53 -2.37 9.98
CA HIS A 305 6.24 -2.46 8.54
C HIS A 305 4.95 -1.70 8.15
N VAL A 306 3.91 -1.81 8.99
CA VAL A 306 2.64 -1.12 8.75
C VAL A 306 2.82 0.39 8.81
N ALA A 307 3.58 0.90 9.78
CA ALA A 307 3.86 2.33 9.87
C ALA A 307 4.80 2.80 8.74
N MET A 308 5.80 2.00 8.35
CA MET A 308 6.66 2.28 7.19
C MET A 308 5.83 2.44 5.91
N SER A 309 4.74 1.70 5.76
CA SER A 309 3.83 1.80 4.62
C SER A 309 3.19 3.18 4.44
N SER A 310 3.18 4.02 5.49
CA SER A 310 2.76 5.42 5.44
C SER A 310 3.95 6.39 5.40
N LEU A 311 5.03 6.11 6.13
CA LEU A 311 6.18 7.00 6.26
C LEU A 311 7.07 7.09 5.01
N ARG A 312 7.11 6.03 4.21
CA ARG A 312 8.02 5.81 3.08
C ARG A 312 7.94 6.81 1.91
N ILE A 313 7.20 7.88 2.06
CA ILE A 313 7.00 8.88 1.00
C ILE A 313 8.01 10.00 1.15
N GLU A 314 8.62 10.40 0.02
CA GLU A 314 9.72 11.37 -0.03
C GLU A 314 9.39 12.69 0.66
N GLY A 315 8.16 13.20 0.54
CA GLY A 315 7.73 14.41 1.25
C GLY A 315 7.82 14.29 2.77
N ALA A 316 7.49 13.10 3.32
CA ALA A 316 7.67 12.82 4.75
C ALA A 316 9.15 12.75 5.12
N TRP A 317 9.98 12.07 4.30
CA TRP A 317 11.43 12.01 4.50
C TRP A 317 12.10 13.39 4.51
N MET A 318 11.67 14.29 3.63
CA MET A 318 12.21 15.66 3.57
C MET A 318 11.92 16.42 4.86
N ILE A 319 10.71 16.34 5.40
CA ILE A 319 10.31 17.01 6.64
C ILE A 319 11.04 16.39 7.85
N ILE A 320 11.11 15.07 7.94
CA ILE A 320 11.83 14.35 8.99
C ILE A 320 13.33 14.67 8.91
N GLY A 321 13.89 14.71 7.69
CA GLY A 321 15.28 15.06 7.43
C GLY A 321 15.66 16.48 7.88
N GLN A 322 14.75 17.45 7.71
CA GLN A 322 14.94 18.80 8.27
C GLN A 322 15.03 18.74 9.79
N GLY A 323 14.10 18.02 10.45
CA GLY A 323 14.14 17.84 11.91
C GLY A 323 15.44 17.18 12.38
N ALA A 324 15.86 16.14 11.69
CA ALA A 324 17.11 15.43 11.96
C ALA A 324 18.35 16.33 11.82
N GLY A 325 18.39 17.14 10.74
CA GLY A 325 19.51 18.07 10.48
C GLY A 325 19.64 19.15 11.55
N VAL A 326 18.53 19.75 11.96
CA VAL A 326 18.51 20.75 13.05
C VAL A 326 18.95 20.13 14.36
N ALA A 327 18.44 18.94 14.70
CA ALA A 327 18.81 18.22 15.92
C ALA A 327 20.30 17.87 15.93
N ALA A 328 20.84 17.36 14.82
CA ALA A 328 22.27 17.03 14.70
C ALA A 328 23.16 18.27 14.90
N ALA A 329 22.79 19.42 14.30
CA ALA A 329 23.53 20.67 14.45
C ALA A 329 23.53 21.20 15.89
N LEU A 330 22.38 21.12 16.57
CA LEU A 330 22.27 21.54 17.99
C LEU A 330 23.07 20.60 18.90
N ALA A 331 22.91 19.28 18.75
CA ALA A 331 23.66 18.31 19.55
C ALA A 331 25.19 18.46 19.39
N ALA A 332 25.65 18.67 18.15
CA ALA A 332 27.07 18.89 17.88
C ALA A 332 27.60 20.21 18.51
N ARG A 333 26.86 21.32 18.44
CA ARG A 333 27.23 22.60 19.05
C ARG A 333 27.28 22.52 20.55
N GLN A 334 26.41 21.78 21.19
CA GLN A 334 26.36 21.63 22.65
C GLN A 334 27.26 20.50 23.15
N ASN A 335 27.85 19.72 22.23
CA ASN A 335 28.65 18.54 22.55
C ASN A 335 27.91 17.55 23.46
N VAL A 336 26.63 17.28 23.13
CA VAL A 336 25.78 16.33 23.87
C VAL A 336 25.40 15.15 23.01
N ALA A 337 25.07 14.02 23.64
CA ALA A 337 24.46 12.90 22.98
C ALA A 337 23.12 13.33 22.37
N VAL A 338 22.79 12.80 21.19
CA VAL A 338 21.54 13.16 20.47
C VAL A 338 20.29 12.85 21.29
N GLN A 339 20.33 11.83 22.16
CA GLN A 339 19.24 11.46 23.08
C GLN A 339 19.11 12.44 24.28
N LYS A 340 20.11 13.28 24.52
CA LYS A 340 20.13 14.26 25.62
C LYS A 340 19.88 15.69 25.14
N LEU A 341 19.64 15.89 23.85
CA LEU A 341 19.28 17.20 23.30
C LEU A 341 17.96 17.67 23.91
N PRO A 342 17.90 18.88 24.53
CA PRO A 342 16.65 19.43 25.05
C PRO A 342 15.61 19.63 23.94
N TYR A 343 14.51 18.90 23.98
CA TYR A 343 13.53 18.95 22.91
C TYR A 343 12.90 20.35 22.72
N LEU A 344 12.69 21.11 23.80
CA LEU A 344 12.12 22.46 23.71
C LEU A 344 12.98 23.37 22.81
N GLU A 345 14.30 23.29 22.93
CA GLU A 345 15.22 24.06 22.09
C GLU A 345 15.14 23.59 20.62
N LEU A 346 15.10 22.28 20.40
CA LEU A 346 14.88 21.72 19.06
C LEU A 346 13.55 22.23 18.47
N ARG A 347 12.47 22.16 19.23
CA ARG A 347 11.14 22.61 18.83
C ARG A 347 11.12 24.09 18.44
N GLU A 348 11.74 24.95 19.23
CA GLU A 348 11.84 26.40 18.94
C GLU A 348 12.55 26.63 17.61
N ARG A 349 13.65 25.93 17.33
CA ARG A 349 14.36 26.04 16.06
C ARG A 349 13.56 25.53 14.88
N LEU A 350 12.86 24.41 15.03
CA LEU A 350 12.00 23.87 13.98
C LEU A 350 10.87 24.86 13.63
N LEU A 351 10.21 25.44 14.64
CA LEU A 351 9.17 26.44 14.42
C LEU A 351 9.71 27.71 13.77
N ALA A 352 10.90 28.18 14.19
CA ALA A 352 11.57 29.32 13.57
C ALA A 352 11.92 29.10 12.10
N HIS A 353 12.13 27.83 11.69
CA HIS A 353 12.35 27.43 10.30
C HIS A 353 11.04 27.13 9.55
N GLY A 354 9.87 27.43 10.15
CA GLY A 354 8.56 27.23 9.52
C GLY A 354 8.03 25.81 9.51
N GLN A 355 8.64 24.90 10.30
CA GLN A 355 8.16 23.51 10.38
C GLN A 355 6.84 23.44 11.15
N VAL A 356 5.88 22.72 10.60
CA VAL A 356 4.54 22.51 11.20
C VAL A 356 4.62 21.33 12.17
N LEU A 357 4.33 21.57 13.45
CA LEU A 357 4.39 20.57 14.52
C LEU A 357 3.06 20.44 15.28
N VAL A 358 2.02 21.15 14.86
CA VAL A 358 0.68 21.04 15.44
C VAL A 358 -0.19 20.25 14.48
N LEU A 359 -0.80 19.18 14.96
CA LEU A 359 -1.75 18.40 14.15
C LEU A 359 -2.88 19.32 13.67
N PRO A 360 -3.28 19.21 12.40
CA PRO A 360 -4.49 19.89 11.96
C PRO A 360 -5.66 19.36 12.79
N ASP A 361 -6.60 20.25 13.09
CA ASP A 361 -7.87 19.81 13.68
C ASP A 361 -8.38 18.62 12.88
N ALA A 362 -8.79 17.55 13.57
CA ALA A 362 -9.37 16.38 12.92
C ALA A 362 -10.40 16.93 11.92
N PRO A 363 -10.33 16.57 10.62
CA PRO A 363 -11.25 17.11 9.62
C PRO A 363 -12.62 16.99 10.24
N ALA A 364 -13.23 18.15 10.54
CA ALA A 364 -14.52 18.21 11.22
C ALA A 364 -15.33 17.14 10.52
N LYS A 365 -15.74 16.09 11.24
CA LYS A 365 -16.63 15.07 10.68
C LYS A 365 -17.59 15.92 9.90
N LYS A 366 -17.48 15.94 8.53
CA LYS A 366 -18.44 16.69 7.74
C LYS A 366 -19.71 16.22 8.36
N SER A 367 -20.35 17.10 9.13
CA SER A 367 -21.62 16.81 9.69
C SER A 367 -22.35 16.25 8.48
N THR A 368 -22.37 14.93 8.34
CA THR A 368 -23.46 14.32 7.62
C THR A 368 -24.56 15.07 8.29
N LYS A 369 -25.12 16.10 7.60
CA LYS A 369 -26.33 16.77 8.05
C LYS A 369 -26.99 15.71 8.86
N GLU A 370 -27.03 15.86 10.20
CA GLU A 370 -27.74 14.90 10.99
C GLU A 370 -29.04 14.75 10.25
N THR A 371 -29.09 13.71 9.43
CA THR A 371 -30.36 13.24 8.92
C THR A 371 -30.90 12.80 10.23
N SER A 372 -31.68 13.70 10.86
CA SER A 372 -32.24 13.50 12.18
C SER A 372 -32.80 12.11 12.11
N LEU A 373 -32.14 11.17 12.82
CA LEU A 373 -32.56 9.78 12.82
C LEU A 373 -34.02 9.84 13.17
N ILE A 374 -34.91 9.57 12.21
CA ILE A 374 -36.33 9.62 12.46
C ILE A 374 -36.56 8.55 13.52
N PRO A 375 -37.01 8.93 14.74
CA PRO A 375 -37.19 7.91 15.76
C PRO A 375 -38.21 6.90 15.25
N ALA A 376 -37.84 5.62 15.25
CA ALA A 376 -38.66 4.52 14.69
C ALA A 376 -40.10 4.53 15.23
N LYS A 377 -40.29 5.03 16.48
CA LYS A 377 -41.60 5.14 17.12
C LYS A 377 -42.48 6.30 16.63
N THR A 378 -41.95 7.28 15.93
CA THR A 378 -42.66 8.47 15.49
C THR A 378 -42.88 8.55 13.99
N SER A 379 -42.34 7.59 13.23
CA SER A 379 -42.48 7.54 11.77
C SER A 379 -43.84 6.94 11.39
N PRO A 380 -44.60 7.56 10.47
CA PRO A 380 -45.80 6.92 9.91
C PRO A 380 -45.38 5.73 9.04
N GLY A 381 -45.88 4.55 9.32
CA GLY A 381 -45.60 3.34 8.59
C GLY A 381 -44.75 2.33 9.39
N ILE A 382 -44.40 1.23 8.75
CA ILE A 382 -43.57 0.17 9.32
C ILE A 382 -42.08 0.56 9.11
N VAL A 383 -41.40 0.86 10.21
CA VAL A 383 -39.95 1.13 10.20
C VAL A 383 -39.24 -0.12 10.73
N LEU A 384 -38.45 -0.75 9.91
CA LEU A 384 -37.55 -1.85 10.31
C LEU A 384 -36.21 -1.25 10.72
N ASN A 385 -35.91 -1.36 12.00
CA ASN A 385 -34.64 -0.97 12.57
C ASN A 385 -33.84 -2.24 12.89
N ASP A 386 -32.73 -2.43 12.22
CA ASP A 386 -31.88 -3.61 12.36
C ASP A 386 -31.24 -3.74 13.76
N ALA A 387 -31.15 -2.65 14.54
CA ALA A 387 -30.71 -2.71 15.92
C ALA A 387 -31.60 -3.59 16.82
N TYR A 388 -32.88 -3.77 16.44
CA TYR A 388 -33.85 -4.60 17.15
C TYR A 388 -34.21 -5.89 16.41
N ALA A 389 -33.63 -6.13 15.22
CA ALA A 389 -33.93 -7.32 14.44
C ALA A 389 -33.18 -8.55 15.01
N LYS A 390 -33.90 -9.67 15.12
CA LYS A 390 -33.25 -10.96 15.37
C LYS A 390 -32.67 -11.49 14.07
N LEU A 391 -31.34 -11.61 14.01
CA LEU A 391 -30.64 -12.13 12.86
C LEU A 391 -30.85 -13.63 12.74
N ALA A 392 -31.16 -14.09 11.53
CA ALA A 392 -31.25 -15.50 11.18
C ALA A 392 -30.53 -15.75 9.83
N GLY A 393 -29.61 -16.71 9.81
CA GLY A 393 -28.80 -17.00 8.64
C GLY A 393 -27.50 -16.18 8.60
N GLU A 394 -26.86 -16.13 7.41
CA GLU A 394 -25.59 -15.44 7.18
C GLU A 394 -25.80 -13.93 6.90
N LEU A 395 -26.31 -13.21 7.90
CA LEU A 395 -26.53 -11.78 7.81
C LEU A 395 -25.54 -11.01 8.67
N VAL A 396 -25.05 -9.89 8.15
CA VAL A 396 -24.09 -9.00 8.84
C VAL A 396 -24.57 -7.57 8.82
N HIS A 397 -24.23 -6.81 9.87
CA HIS A 397 -24.46 -5.38 9.90
C HIS A 397 -23.55 -4.68 8.87
N SER A 398 -24.12 -3.74 8.12
CA SER A 398 -23.40 -2.96 7.12
C SER A 398 -23.79 -1.49 7.15
N LYS A 399 -22.80 -0.61 7.02
CA LYS A 399 -22.98 0.85 6.85
C LYS A 399 -22.69 1.30 5.40
N HIS A 400 -22.69 0.37 4.44
CA HIS A 400 -22.36 0.68 3.04
C HIS A 400 -23.45 1.45 2.30
N PHE A 401 -24.67 1.45 2.79
CA PHE A 401 -25.78 2.18 2.18
C PHE A 401 -25.86 3.61 2.73
N LYS A 402 -26.19 4.57 1.86
CA LYS A 402 -26.21 6.00 2.21
C LYS A 402 -27.39 6.42 3.09
N SER A 403 -28.43 5.60 3.19
CA SER A 403 -29.62 5.88 3.99
C SER A 403 -30.03 4.62 4.74
N PHE A 404 -30.04 4.69 6.04
CA PHE A 404 -30.47 3.64 6.94
C PHE A 404 -31.05 4.27 8.22
N VAL A 405 -31.83 3.49 8.95
CA VAL A 405 -32.40 3.89 10.25
C VAL A 405 -31.53 3.30 11.36
N ALA A 406 -31.14 4.13 12.30
CA ALA A 406 -30.23 3.80 13.42
C ALA A 406 -28.80 3.44 12.97
N ASP A 407 -28.21 2.35 13.46
CA ASP A 407 -26.76 2.10 13.38
C ASP A 407 -26.27 1.42 12.10
N GLY A 408 -27.13 1.13 11.14
CA GLY A 408 -26.76 0.49 9.90
C GLY A 408 -27.88 -0.31 9.26
N CYS A 409 -27.54 -1.13 8.29
CA CYS A 409 -28.44 -2.08 7.66
C CYS A 409 -27.88 -3.50 7.75
N ILE A 410 -28.76 -4.47 7.55
CA ILE A 410 -28.38 -5.89 7.52
C ILE A 410 -28.30 -6.32 6.06
N VAL A 411 -27.22 -6.98 5.68
CA VAL A 411 -27.02 -7.54 4.35
C VAL A 411 -26.72 -9.04 4.44
N ASP A 412 -27.12 -9.76 3.40
CA ASP A 412 -26.79 -11.17 3.30
C ASP A 412 -25.28 -11.34 3.05
N ALA A 413 -24.59 -12.11 3.86
CA ALA A 413 -23.18 -12.40 3.77
C ALA A 413 -22.83 -13.49 2.75
N SER A 414 -23.81 -14.18 2.17
CA SER A 414 -23.60 -15.29 1.20
C SER A 414 -22.96 -14.89 -0.12
N GLY A 415 -22.68 -13.60 -0.33
CA GLY A 415 -21.97 -13.10 -1.52
C GLY A 415 -22.78 -13.11 -2.82
N ALA A 416 -24.05 -13.55 -2.79
CA ALA A 416 -24.93 -13.57 -3.96
C ALA A 416 -25.49 -12.19 -4.35
N ILE A 417 -24.84 -11.12 -3.97
CA ILE A 417 -25.33 -9.76 -4.14
C ILE A 417 -24.77 -9.16 -5.42
N GLY A 418 -25.57 -9.18 -6.46
CA GLY A 418 -25.52 -8.41 -7.73
C GLY A 418 -24.15 -8.19 -8.37
N LYS A 419 -24.08 -8.26 -9.68
CA LYS A 419 -22.87 -7.89 -10.45
C LYS A 419 -22.58 -6.38 -10.28
N PRO A 420 -21.31 -5.95 -10.13
CA PRO A 420 -20.96 -4.53 -10.13
C PRO A 420 -21.37 -3.89 -11.46
N SER A 421 -21.90 -2.66 -11.42
CA SER A 421 -22.02 -1.83 -12.62
C SER A 421 -20.63 -1.47 -13.15
N ALA A 422 -20.52 -1.03 -14.41
CA ALA A 422 -19.28 -0.64 -15.06
C ALA A 422 -18.47 0.41 -14.29
N ASN A 423 -19.08 1.11 -13.33
CA ASN A 423 -18.46 2.13 -12.48
C ASN A 423 -18.18 1.66 -11.04
N GLY A 424 -18.29 0.37 -10.74
CA GLY A 424 -18.00 -0.17 -9.41
C GLY A 424 -19.06 0.13 -8.32
N ASN A 425 -20.12 0.86 -8.64
CA ASN A 425 -21.23 1.11 -7.73
C ASN A 425 -22.33 0.06 -7.92
N ARG A 426 -22.74 -0.58 -6.84
CA ARG A 426 -23.92 -1.44 -6.83
C ARG A 426 -25.15 -0.58 -6.52
N THR A 427 -26.06 -0.45 -7.48
CA THR A 427 -27.35 0.20 -7.29
C THR A 427 -28.42 -0.87 -7.10
N PHE A 428 -29.16 -0.76 -6.02
CA PHE A 428 -30.37 -1.55 -5.79
C PHE A 428 -31.59 -0.71 -6.17
N SER A 429 -32.47 -1.24 -6.97
CA SER A 429 -33.64 -0.52 -7.46
C SER A 429 -34.86 -0.58 -6.56
N SER A 430 -34.94 -1.54 -5.64
CA SER A 430 -36.03 -1.60 -4.64
C SER A 430 -35.77 -2.63 -3.54
N PHE A 431 -36.32 -2.38 -2.37
CA PHE A 431 -36.49 -3.37 -1.31
C PHE A 431 -37.98 -3.72 -1.21
N SER A 432 -38.31 -5.00 -1.17
CA SER A 432 -39.64 -5.42 -0.79
C SER A 432 -39.62 -6.12 0.57
N VAL A 433 -40.49 -5.70 1.45
CA VAL A 433 -40.73 -6.38 2.72
C VAL A 433 -42.03 -7.15 2.59
N ARG A 434 -41.98 -8.48 2.72
CA ARG A 434 -43.16 -9.32 2.74
C ARG A 434 -43.41 -9.84 4.15
N SER A 435 -44.62 -9.62 4.67
CA SER A 435 -45.07 -10.26 5.89
C SER A 435 -45.34 -11.74 5.65
N LEU A 436 -44.74 -12.60 6.45
CA LEU A 436 -45.00 -14.05 6.43
C LEU A 436 -45.95 -14.40 7.59
N GLY A 437 -47.27 -14.20 7.39
CA GLY A 437 -48.32 -14.61 8.34
C GLY A 437 -48.81 -13.51 9.29
N ARG A 438 -49.80 -13.86 10.11
CA ARG A 438 -50.52 -12.92 11.03
C ARG A 438 -49.75 -12.56 12.31
N ASN A 439 -48.46 -12.93 12.42
CA ASN A 439 -47.66 -12.60 13.61
C ASN A 439 -46.79 -11.37 13.29
N PRO A 440 -46.99 -10.22 13.95
CA PRO A 440 -46.28 -8.99 13.63
C PRO A 440 -44.76 -9.01 13.94
N ASP A 441 -44.27 -10.08 14.57
CA ASP A 441 -42.87 -10.14 15.03
C ASP A 441 -41.93 -10.87 14.07
N HIS A 442 -42.39 -11.31 12.89
CA HIS A 442 -41.53 -12.04 11.93
C HIS A 442 -41.68 -11.47 10.52
N TYR A 443 -40.63 -10.79 10.08
CA TYR A 443 -40.48 -10.30 8.71
C TYR A 443 -39.26 -10.95 8.03
N ARG A 444 -39.41 -11.34 6.75
CA ARG A 444 -38.28 -11.64 5.86
C ARG A 444 -38.07 -10.49 4.92
N ILE A 445 -36.81 -10.05 4.81
CA ILE A 445 -36.39 -9.09 3.79
C ILE A 445 -36.00 -9.90 2.56
N GLY A 446 -36.74 -9.76 1.48
CA GLY A 446 -36.41 -10.36 0.18
C GLY A 446 -35.86 -9.28 -0.75
N LEU A 447 -34.83 -9.60 -1.51
CA LEU A 447 -34.33 -8.77 -2.61
C LEU A 447 -34.98 -9.29 -3.90
N ASP A 448 -35.93 -8.55 -4.45
CA ASP A 448 -36.50 -8.85 -5.75
C ASP A 448 -35.60 -8.23 -6.84
N TYR A 449 -35.02 -9.05 -7.70
CA TYR A 449 -34.36 -8.59 -8.91
C TYR A 449 -35.41 -8.40 -10.00
N PRO A 450 -35.45 -7.26 -10.70
CA PRO A 450 -36.23 -7.18 -11.91
C PRO A 450 -35.68 -8.19 -12.93
N SER A 451 -36.51 -9.13 -13.36
CA SER A 451 -36.19 -10.01 -14.48
C SER A 451 -35.87 -9.12 -15.68
N GLN A 452 -34.67 -9.20 -16.21
CA GLN A 452 -34.36 -8.63 -17.53
C GLN A 452 -35.22 -9.37 -18.57
N ARG A 453 -36.06 -8.63 -19.25
CA ARG A 453 -36.51 -8.96 -20.57
C ARG A 453 -35.57 -8.39 -21.61
#